data_b4e3e8bebe5b707e1ee13cbacc645d9e
#
_entry.id   b4e3e8bebe5b707e1ee13cbacc645d9e
#
_cell.length_a   1.000
_cell.length_b   1.000
_cell.length_c   1.000
_cell.angle_alpha   90.00
_cell.angle_beta   90.00
_cell.angle_gamma   90.00
#
_symmetry.space_group_name_H-M   'P 1'
#
loop_
_entity.id
_entity.type
_entity.pdbx_description
1 polymer ?
#
loop_
_entity_poly.entity_id
_entity_poly.type
_entity_poly.pdbx_seq_one_letter_code
_entity_poly.pdbx_strand_id
1 'polypeptide(L)'
;MYKIFMVEDDEIIARSIREHLQAWNYDVCCVEDFSNVVAEFVRFDPQLVLMDITLPFFNGYHWCSEIRKISKVPVIFLSSAADN
;
A
#
# COMPACT_ATOMS: atom_id res chain seq x y z
N MET A 1 -11.88 1.20 13.56
CA MET A 1 -10.42 1.26 13.55
C MET A 1 -9.94 1.80 12.22
N TYR A 2 -8.97 2.67 12.23
CA TYR A 2 -8.45 3.29 11.01
C TYR A 2 -7.66 2.25 10.21
N LYS A 3 -8.02 2.05 8.96
CA LYS A 3 -7.44 1.00 8.11
C LYS A 3 -6.42 1.57 7.16
N ILE A 4 -5.23 0.99 7.14
CA ILE A 4 -4.15 1.38 6.24
C ILE A 4 -3.80 0.19 5.36
N PHE A 5 -3.81 0.43 4.05
CA PHE A 5 -3.48 -0.57 3.04
C PHE A 5 -2.07 -0.30 2.53
N MET A 6 -1.19 -1.28 2.66
CA MET A 6 0.21 -1.08 2.31
C MET A 6 0.62 -1.93 1.12
N VAL A 7 1.18 -1.27 0.11
CA VAL A 7 1.68 -1.92 -1.11
C VAL A 7 3.19 -1.78 -1.12
N GLU A 8 3.87 -2.77 -0.56
CA GLU A 8 5.32 -2.82 -0.44
C GLU A 8 5.75 -4.27 -0.58
N ASP A 9 6.62 -4.58 -1.55
CA ASP A 9 7.03 -5.96 -1.82
C ASP A 9 8.25 -6.42 -1.02
N ASP A 10 8.99 -5.50 -0.41
CA ASP A 10 10.07 -5.87 0.49
C ASP A 10 9.46 -6.26 1.83
N GLU A 11 9.52 -7.55 2.15
CA GLU A 11 8.85 -8.08 3.33
C GLU A 11 9.43 -7.54 4.64
N ILE A 12 10.71 -7.21 4.67
CA ILE A 12 11.35 -6.67 5.87
C ILE A 12 10.83 -5.26 6.13
N ILE A 13 10.79 -4.43 5.07
CA ILE A 13 10.28 -3.06 5.17
C ILE A 13 8.79 -3.08 5.52
N ALA A 14 8.02 -3.91 4.83
CA ALA A 14 6.58 -3.99 5.07
C ALA A 14 6.28 -4.40 6.51
N ARG A 15 7.00 -5.39 7.03
CA ARG A 15 6.81 -5.84 8.42
C ARG A 15 7.14 -4.73 9.40
N SER A 16 8.26 -4.05 9.19
CA SER A 16 8.70 -2.99 10.09
C SER A 16 7.66 -1.88 10.17
N ILE A 17 7.16 -1.42 9.01
CA ILE A 17 6.15 -0.37 8.97
C ILE A 17 4.86 -0.86 9.61
N ARG A 18 4.43 -2.08 9.29
CA ARG A 18 3.20 -2.65 9.85
C ARG A 18 3.25 -2.71 11.36
N GLU A 19 4.38 -3.17 11.92
CA GLU A 19 4.51 -3.28 13.38
C GLU A 19 4.42 -1.91 14.05
N HIS A 20 5.05 -0.90 13.46
CA HIS A 20 4.97 0.46 13.99
C HIS A 20 3.54 0.99 13.96
N LEU A 21 2.85 0.79 12.84
CA LEU A 21 1.47 1.29 12.70
C LEU A 21 0.51 0.53 13.60
N GLN A 22 0.71 -0.78 13.75
CA GLN A 22 -0.14 -1.57 14.64
C GLN A 22 0.05 -1.16 16.10
N ALA A 23 1.26 -0.76 16.49
CA ALA A 23 1.51 -0.24 17.82
C ALA A 23 0.71 1.03 18.11
N TRP A 24 0.34 1.78 17.07
CA TRP A 24 -0.51 2.97 17.17
C TRP A 24 -1.99 2.64 16.96
N ASN A 25 -2.35 1.36 17.00
CA ASN A 25 -3.74 0.87 16.89
C ASN A 25 -4.36 1.06 15.51
N TYR A 26 -3.55 1.12 14.46
CA TYR A 26 -4.07 1.06 13.10
C TYR A 26 -4.25 -0.40 12.67
N ASP A 27 -5.26 -0.64 11.83
CA ASP A 27 -5.47 -1.93 11.20
C ASP A 27 -4.75 -1.91 9.84
N VAL A 28 -3.73 -2.73 9.67
CA VAL A 28 -2.86 -2.68 8.49
C VAL A 28 -2.98 -3.97 7.69
N CYS A 29 -3.26 -3.80 6.40
CA CYS A 29 -3.27 -4.92 5.45
C CYS A 29 -2.12 -4.72 4.46
N CYS A 30 -1.26 -5.72 4.34
CA CYS A 30 -0.18 -5.73 3.35
C CYS A 30 -0.62 -6.55 2.15
N VAL A 31 -0.38 -6.03 0.94
CA VAL A 31 -0.73 -6.73 -0.29
C VAL A 31 0.07 -8.02 -0.42
N GLU A 32 -0.60 -9.06 -0.87
CA GLU A 32 0.02 -10.35 -1.14
C GLU A 32 0.19 -10.63 -2.64
N ASP A 33 -0.80 -10.25 -3.44
CA ASP A 33 -0.77 -10.48 -4.89
C ASP A 33 -0.53 -9.17 -5.64
N PHE A 34 0.72 -8.95 -6.02
CA PHE A 34 1.13 -7.72 -6.70
C PHE A 34 0.70 -7.66 -8.16
N SER A 35 0.08 -8.70 -8.68
CA SER A 35 -0.51 -8.67 -10.02
C SER A 35 -1.97 -8.20 -9.99
N ASN A 36 -2.57 -8.11 -8.80
CA ASN A 36 -3.97 -7.72 -8.66
C ASN A 36 -4.22 -6.96 -7.37
N VAL A 37 -3.57 -5.81 -7.25
CA VAL A 37 -3.62 -4.98 -6.04
C VAL A 37 -5.02 -4.43 -5.79
N VAL A 38 -5.75 -4.07 -6.86
CA VAL A 38 -7.06 -3.45 -6.71
C VAL A 38 -8.06 -4.40 -6.05
N ALA A 39 -7.99 -5.69 -6.33
CA ALA A 39 -8.92 -6.65 -5.72
C ALA A 39 -8.76 -6.66 -4.18
N GLU A 40 -7.52 -6.64 -3.71
CA GLU A 40 -7.28 -6.62 -2.27
C GLU A 40 -7.65 -5.28 -1.67
N PHE A 41 -7.42 -4.17 -2.41
CA PHE A 41 -7.82 -2.84 -1.98
C PHE A 41 -9.33 -2.75 -1.76
N VAL A 42 -10.11 -3.23 -2.72
CA VAL A 42 -11.57 -3.18 -2.63
C VAL A 42 -12.05 -4.00 -1.43
N ARG A 43 -11.48 -5.18 -1.26
CA ARG A 43 -11.89 -6.08 -0.17
C ARG A 43 -11.60 -5.49 1.19
N PHE A 44 -10.45 -4.83 1.35
CA PHE A 44 -10.06 -4.23 2.63
C PHE A 44 -10.75 -2.90 2.90
N ASP A 45 -11.03 -2.14 1.87
CA ASP A 45 -11.68 -0.83 1.95
C ASP A 45 -10.97 0.11 2.94
N PRO A 46 -9.73 0.49 2.67
CA PRO A 46 -8.93 1.28 3.61
C PRO A 46 -9.26 2.76 3.57
N GLN A 47 -8.78 3.47 4.60
CA GLN A 47 -8.89 4.92 4.71
C GLN A 47 -7.60 5.63 4.27
N LEU A 48 -6.52 4.88 4.10
CA LEU A 48 -5.23 5.40 3.64
C LEU A 48 -4.47 4.30 2.92
N VAL A 49 -3.76 4.67 1.86
CA VAL A 49 -2.90 3.74 1.13
C VAL A 49 -1.46 4.22 1.22
N LEU A 50 -0.56 3.32 1.59
CA LEU A 50 0.89 3.54 1.50
C LEU A 50 1.37 2.73 0.29
N MET A 51 1.95 3.41 -0.70
CA MET A 51 2.23 2.83 -2.00
C MET A 51 3.70 2.97 -2.36
N ASP A 52 4.42 1.85 -2.45
CA ASP A 52 5.77 1.89 -2.99
C ASP A 52 5.70 2.15 -4.50
N ILE A 53 6.72 2.83 -5.01
CA ILE A 53 6.77 3.16 -6.43
C ILE A 53 7.27 1.97 -7.23
N THR A 54 8.34 1.33 -6.75
CA THR A 54 8.97 0.21 -7.47
C THR A 54 8.41 -1.11 -6.99
N LEU A 55 7.60 -1.73 -7.82
CA LEU A 55 6.89 -2.97 -7.49
C LEU A 55 7.03 -3.97 -8.64
N PRO A 56 6.84 -5.28 -8.38
CA PRO A 56 6.76 -6.26 -9.45
C PRO A 56 5.48 -6.06 -10.27
N PHE A 57 5.51 -6.47 -11.52
CA PHE A 57 4.44 -6.37 -12.52
C PHE A 57 4.16 -4.93 -12.95
N PHE A 58 3.55 -4.12 -12.08
CA PHE A 58 3.22 -2.73 -12.35
C PHE A 58 3.73 -1.86 -11.21
N ASN A 59 4.16 -0.64 -11.53
CA ASN A 59 4.68 0.27 -10.50
C ASN A 59 3.55 0.92 -9.69
N GLY A 60 3.94 1.66 -8.65
CA GLY A 60 2.98 2.28 -7.76
C GLY A 60 2.11 3.33 -8.44
N TYR A 61 2.62 4.01 -9.44
CA TYR A 61 1.83 5.01 -10.18
C TYR A 61 0.69 4.34 -10.94
N HIS A 62 0.94 3.17 -11.51
CA HIS A 62 -0.11 2.40 -12.18
C HIS A 62 -1.24 2.07 -11.19
N TRP A 63 -0.89 1.53 -10.04
CA TRP A 63 -1.91 1.13 -9.07
C TRP A 63 -2.64 2.34 -8.48
N CYS A 64 -1.94 3.45 -8.25
CA CYS A 64 -2.59 4.68 -7.82
C CYS A 64 -3.63 5.14 -8.85
N SER A 65 -3.28 5.09 -10.13
CA SER A 65 -4.18 5.45 -11.20
C SER A 65 -5.42 4.54 -11.23
N GLU A 66 -5.22 3.23 -11.04
CA GLU A 66 -6.34 2.28 -10.99
C GLU A 66 -7.24 2.52 -9.78
N ILE A 67 -6.66 2.79 -8.64
CA ILE A 67 -7.42 3.09 -7.42
C ILE A 67 -8.22 4.38 -7.61
N ARG A 68 -7.64 5.40 -8.25
CA ARG A 68 -8.32 6.68 -8.48
C ARG A 68 -9.57 6.55 -9.35
N LYS A 69 -9.69 5.50 -10.14
CA LYS A 69 -10.91 5.26 -10.92
C LYS A 69 -12.11 4.92 -10.05
N ILE A 70 -11.87 4.43 -8.83
CA ILE A 70 -12.93 3.92 -7.96
C ILE A 70 -12.94 4.53 -6.57
N SER A 71 -11.93 5.32 -6.19
CA SER A 71 -11.82 5.84 -4.83
C SER A 71 -11.00 7.12 -4.80
N LYS A 72 -11.33 8.00 -3.84
CA LYS A 72 -10.56 9.21 -3.57
C LYS A 72 -9.69 9.06 -2.32
N VAL A 73 -9.48 7.84 -1.87
CA VAL A 73 -8.68 7.57 -0.67
C VAL A 73 -7.29 8.21 -0.81
N PRO A 74 -6.76 8.81 0.26
CA PRO A 74 -5.40 9.36 0.20
C PRO A 74 -4.37 8.27 -0.07
N VAL A 75 -3.42 8.58 -0.95
CA VAL A 75 -2.30 7.70 -1.26
C VAL A 75 -1.02 8.43 -0.95
N ILE A 76 -0.19 7.84 -0.09
CA ILE A 76 1.13 8.35 0.22
C ILE A 76 2.14 7.43 -0.44
N PHE A 77 2.99 7.98 -1.30
CA PHE A 77 4.03 7.20 -1.94
C PHE A 77 5.22 7.03 -1.01
N LEU A 78 5.75 5.81 -0.99
CA LEU A 78 6.96 5.50 -0.25
C LEU A 78 8.13 5.62 -1.21
N SER A 79 9.03 6.54 -0.90
CA SER A 79 10.20 6.79 -1.74
C SER A 79 11.29 5.78 -1.41
N SER A 80 11.85 5.15 -2.43
CA SER A 80 12.99 4.29 -2.23
C SER A 80 14.24 5.15 -2.02
N ALA A 81 15.08 4.76 -1.07
CA ALA A 81 16.34 5.45 -0.82
C ALA A 81 17.29 5.36 -2.01
N ALA A 82 17.07 4.44 -2.90
CA ALA A 82 17.90 4.26 -4.08
C ALA A 82 17.56 5.24 -5.19
N ASP A 83 16.52 6.04 -5.01
CA ASP A 83 16.01 6.96 -6.02
C ASP A 83 16.72 8.29 -5.95
N ASN A 84 17.96 8.34 -6.08
CA ASN A 84 18.64 9.63 -6.09
C ASN A 84 19.69 9.71 -7.19
#